data_bd48d5b3e1adeee6456bbaa80415dfdb
#
_entry.id   bd48d5b3e1adeee6456bbaa80415dfdb
#
_cell.length_a   1.000
_cell.length_b   1.000
_cell.length_c   1.000
_cell.angle_alpha   90.00
_cell.angle_beta   90.00
_cell.angle_gamma   90.00
#
_symmetry.space_group_name_H-M   'P 1'
#
loop_
_entity.id
_entity.type
_entity.pdbx_description
1 polymer ?
#
loop_
_entity_poly.entity_id
_entity_poly.type
_entity_poly.pdbx_seq_one_letter_code
_entity_poly.pdbx_strand_id
1 'polypeptide(L)'
;MTSKPTEQIAADRDDSGDEGSAEQALTPGRVLDHGRYRLLSQVGADNRCNAQLWRAKDGVLGRDVALTILVGDRSDAEAASNARRTLERAMHASTFNHIGVARVLDVVTQSSNDPDGVLGIVIAEWTHGTDLLDLVAEGPLPPGTAARLLQPLAAAVEAAHHAGLVLGADHPQRIRVTPEGEIRMAFPGPMAQATSSDDVRGLGAALYLLLTGRWALGDAPEGLPVAPTGPDGALVAPRTLRPTVPLELSTVAVRALGNPDSTGTTGGVRTGAAVLRVLEQHATFETPSTAGQSSSSESNEVWRREDPKPDEAKRKKLMISVGVLAVATLLVIAWIATSLIGVFTESNRNSGTGQVIGESGNHPGGEQQPPPPPPASPVQITGAEPYNTNGRPDTPGRIPYLYDGDPGTYWATSNYRQQLGPGGISDGTGAVLTLAHPSVLQELVINSPSAGAKVEVRQVNGTQNLNDTKVIGEGQLNAGETTIKLNPDSASQEILVLITQLPSSGGGFVAQINEVKVTGSAA
;
A
#
# COMPACT_ATOMS: atom_id res chain seq x y z
N MET A 1 -18.10 -26.73 -86.13
CA MET A 1 -16.81 -27.39 -85.88
C MET A 1 -16.32 -26.91 -84.54
N THR A 2 -16.39 -27.77 -83.63
CA THR A 2 -16.26 -27.64 -82.20
C THR A 2 -14.78 -27.57 -81.77
N SER A 3 -14.42 -26.56 -81.02
CA SER A 3 -13.12 -26.54 -80.27
C SER A 3 -13.42 -26.48 -78.79
N LYS A 4 -12.95 -27.47 -78.08
CA LYS A 4 -12.97 -27.61 -76.61
C LYS A 4 -11.97 -26.63 -75.92
N PRO A 5 -12.27 -26.05 -74.75
CA PRO A 5 -11.29 -25.32 -73.97
C PRO A 5 -10.44 -26.27 -73.10
N THR A 6 -9.19 -25.97 -73.06
CA THR A 6 -8.17 -26.60 -72.23
C THR A 6 -8.30 -26.16 -70.75
N GLU A 7 -8.42 -27.12 -69.87
CA GLU A 7 -8.37 -26.95 -68.40
C GLU A 7 -6.94 -26.56 -67.96
N GLN A 8 -6.84 -25.39 -67.36
CA GLN A 8 -5.60 -24.99 -66.62
C GLN A 8 -5.68 -25.47 -65.16
N ILE A 9 -4.80 -26.35 -64.84
CA ILE A 9 -4.52 -26.78 -63.46
C ILE A 9 -3.99 -25.59 -62.68
N ALA A 10 -4.76 -25.12 -61.68
CA ALA A 10 -4.29 -24.15 -60.68
C ALA A 10 -3.31 -24.85 -59.74
N ALA A 11 -2.10 -24.34 -59.71
CA ALA A 11 -1.08 -24.74 -58.73
C ALA A 11 -1.51 -24.29 -57.35
N ASP A 12 -1.53 -25.25 -56.45
CA ASP A 12 -1.59 -25.08 -54.99
C ASP A 12 -0.51 -24.09 -54.57
N ARG A 13 -0.92 -22.93 -54.04
CA ARG A 13 -0.02 -22.05 -53.26
C ARG A 13 -0.07 -22.54 -51.82
N ASP A 14 1.03 -23.11 -51.43
CA ASP A 14 1.38 -23.34 -50.03
C ASP A 14 1.09 -22.07 -49.20
N ASP A 15 0.06 -22.15 -48.36
CA ASP A 15 -0.27 -21.21 -47.29
C ASP A 15 0.49 -21.64 -46.02
N SER A 16 1.82 -21.56 -46.07
CA SER A 16 2.69 -21.91 -44.96
C SER A 16 3.40 -20.67 -44.37
N GLY A 17 2.77 -19.48 -44.48
CA GLY A 17 3.41 -18.20 -44.09
C GLY A 17 2.92 -17.54 -42.81
N ASP A 18 1.87 -18.02 -42.12
CA ASP A 18 1.29 -17.28 -41.00
C ASP A 18 1.21 -18.02 -39.65
N GLU A 19 1.57 -19.29 -39.60
CA GLU A 19 1.63 -20.00 -38.30
C GLU A 19 2.85 -19.66 -37.45
N GLY A 20 3.92 -19.09 -38.02
CA GLY A 20 5.13 -18.68 -37.30
C GLY A 20 5.00 -17.39 -36.49
N SER A 21 4.09 -16.48 -36.87
CA SER A 21 3.88 -15.20 -36.17
C SER A 21 3.00 -15.31 -34.95
N ALA A 22 2.08 -16.26 -34.89
CA ALA A 22 1.15 -16.44 -33.78
C ALA A 22 1.83 -17.07 -32.54
N GLU A 23 2.89 -17.85 -32.74
CA GLU A 23 3.62 -18.53 -31.67
C GLU A 23 4.56 -17.61 -30.89
N GLN A 24 4.90 -16.44 -31.42
CA GLN A 24 5.85 -15.48 -30.86
C GLN A 24 5.18 -14.39 -30.01
N ALA A 25 3.87 -14.20 -30.11
CA ALA A 25 3.15 -13.14 -29.38
C ALA A 25 3.11 -13.41 -27.86
N LEU A 26 3.35 -12.35 -27.07
CA LEU A 26 3.13 -12.39 -25.63
C LEU A 26 1.62 -12.41 -25.37
N THR A 27 1.12 -13.54 -24.86
CA THR A 27 -0.31 -13.77 -24.57
C THR A 27 -0.53 -14.24 -23.15
N PRO A 28 -1.72 -14.02 -22.57
CA PRO A 28 -2.06 -14.58 -21.27
C PRO A 28 -1.85 -16.10 -21.22
N GLY A 29 -1.25 -16.57 -20.12
CA GLY A 29 -0.89 -17.98 -19.94
C GLY A 29 0.54 -18.33 -20.38
N ARG A 30 1.18 -17.51 -21.22
CA ARG A 30 2.60 -17.69 -21.60
C ARG A 30 3.49 -17.63 -20.37
N VAL A 31 4.57 -18.42 -20.40
CA VAL A 31 5.53 -18.49 -19.29
C VAL A 31 6.90 -18.02 -19.77
N LEU A 32 7.56 -17.20 -18.95
CA LEU A 32 8.85 -16.58 -19.22
C LEU A 32 9.87 -17.02 -18.16
N ASP A 33 11.15 -16.74 -18.41
CA ASP A 33 12.27 -17.02 -17.51
C ASP A 33 12.24 -18.46 -16.96
N HIS A 34 12.55 -19.43 -17.83
CA HIS A 34 12.60 -20.85 -17.48
C HIS A 34 11.34 -21.41 -16.76
N GLY A 35 10.19 -20.82 -17.00
CA GLY A 35 8.94 -21.29 -16.42
C GLY A 35 8.50 -20.55 -15.16
N ARG A 36 9.26 -19.57 -14.70
CA ARG A 36 8.99 -18.87 -13.43
C ARG A 36 7.82 -17.89 -13.50
N TYR A 37 7.75 -17.05 -14.53
CA TYR A 37 6.75 -15.98 -14.61
C TYR A 37 5.66 -16.31 -15.62
N ARG A 38 4.43 -16.55 -15.15
CA ARG A 38 3.26 -16.79 -16.00
C ARG A 38 2.50 -15.48 -16.23
N LEU A 39 2.37 -15.06 -17.47
CA LEU A 39 1.61 -13.87 -17.86
C LEU A 39 0.11 -14.06 -17.53
N LEU A 40 -0.50 -13.09 -16.87
CA LEU A 40 -1.92 -13.10 -16.52
C LEU A 40 -2.72 -12.15 -17.41
N SER A 41 -2.35 -10.89 -17.48
CA SER A 41 -3.01 -9.87 -18.29
C SER A 41 -2.01 -8.79 -18.69
N GLN A 42 -2.14 -8.31 -19.91
CA GLN A 42 -1.46 -7.09 -20.34
C GLN A 42 -2.18 -5.88 -19.71
N VAL A 43 -1.42 -5.00 -19.08
CA VAL A 43 -1.92 -3.78 -18.44
C VAL A 43 -1.77 -2.58 -19.36
N GLY A 44 -0.74 -2.56 -20.18
CA GLY A 44 -0.47 -1.47 -21.11
C GLY A 44 0.81 -1.69 -21.91
N ALA A 45 1.23 -0.64 -22.59
CA ALA A 45 2.48 -0.62 -23.35
C ALA A 45 3.09 0.78 -23.32
N ASP A 46 4.42 0.86 -23.40
CA ASP A 46 5.14 2.10 -23.64
C ASP A 46 5.91 1.97 -24.97
N ASN A 47 5.27 2.45 -26.02
CA ASN A 47 5.77 2.31 -27.40
C ASN A 47 7.07 3.10 -27.64
N ARG A 48 7.40 4.08 -26.79
CA ARG A 48 8.63 4.88 -26.90
C ARG A 48 9.89 4.04 -26.71
N CYS A 49 9.78 2.95 -25.95
CA CYS A 49 10.88 2.02 -25.67
C CYS A 49 10.50 0.56 -25.98
N ASN A 50 9.46 0.34 -26.75
CA ASN A 50 8.94 -0.99 -27.09
C ASN A 50 8.78 -1.88 -25.85
N ALA A 51 8.18 -1.34 -24.77
CA ALA A 51 7.92 -2.08 -23.55
C ALA A 51 6.45 -2.50 -23.47
N GLN A 52 6.22 -3.76 -23.13
CA GLN A 52 4.91 -4.27 -22.75
C GLN A 52 4.82 -4.38 -21.23
N LEU A 53 3.71 -3.93 -20.65
CA LEU A 53 3.46 -3.89 -19.22
C LEU A 53 2.47 -5.00 -18.85
N TRP A 54 2.91 -5.95 -18.03
CA TRP A 54 2.14 -7.16 -17.73
C TRP A 54 1.97 -7.38 -16.23
N ARG A 55 0.79 -7.86 -15.83
CA ARG A 55 0.60 -8.57 -14.58
C ARG A 55 0.96 -10.04 -14.80
N ALA A 56 1.77 -10.61 -13.92
CA ALA A 56 2.18 -12.01 -14.01
C ALA A 56 2.17 -12.67 -12.63
N LYS A 57 2.20 -14.01 -12.64
CA LYS A 57 2.35 -14.85 -11.46
C LYS A 57 3.78 -15.35 -11.36
N ASP A 58 4.47 -15.08 -10.26
CA ASP A 58 5.71 -15.76 -9.91
C ASP A 58 5.36 -17.17 -9.41
N GLY A 59 5.67 -18.18 -10.20
CA GLY A 59 5.36 -19.59 -9.91
C GLY A 59 6.17 -20.16 -8.73
N VAL A 60 7.32 -19.56 -8.40
CA VAL A 60 8.18 -19.98 -7.28
C VAL A 60 7.66 -19.41 -5.96
N LEU A 61 7.36 -18.12 -5.93
CA LEU A 61 6.94 -17.42 -4.71
C LEU A 61 5.42 -17.33 -4.55
N GLY A 62 4.65 -17.80 -5.53
CA GLY A 62 3.19 -17.81 -5.48
C GLY A 62 2.53 -16.43 -5.44
N ARG A 63 3.24 -15.35 -5.74
CA ARG A 63 2.75 -13.96 -5.69
C ARG A 63 2.57 -13.35 -7.08
N ASP A 64 1.75 -12.31 -7.16
CA ASP A 64 1.63 -11.50 -8.36
C ASP A 64 2.81 -10.51 -8.44
N VAL A 65 3.27 -10.27 -9.67
CA VAL A 65 4.36 -9.34 -10.00
C VAL A 65 3.99 -8.47 -11.19
N ALA A 66 4.61 -7.31 -11.27
CA ALA A 66 4.56 -6.43 -12.43
C ALA A 66 5.78 -6.69 -13.32
N LEU A 67 5.57 -6.94 -14.59
CA LEU A 67 6.64 -7.13 -15.56
C LEU A 67 6.66 -5.97 -16.56
N THR A 68 7.83 -5.35 -16.71
CA THR A 68 8.15 -4.50 -17.86
C THR A 68 8.97 -5.33 -18.83
N ILE A 69 8.35 -5.79 -19.91
CA ILE A 69 8.98 -6.67 -20.90
C ILE A 69 9.44 -5.81 -22.07
N LEU A 70 10.75 -5.75 -22.29
CA LEU A 70 11.35 -5.05 -23.42
C LEU A 70 11.31 -5.95 -24.63
N VAL A 71 10.67 -5.50 -25.70
CA VAL A 71 10.51 -6.28 -26.94
C VAL A 71 11.23 -5.61 -28.10
N GLY A 72 11.75 -6.43 -29.02
CA GLY A 72 12.45 -5.95 -30.21
C GLY A 72 13.18 -7.06 -30.93
N ASP A 73 13.73 -6.73 -32.10
CA ASP A 73 14.57 -7.66 -32.86
C ASP A 73 15.98 -7.70 -32.23
N ARG A 74 16.48 -8.91 -31.96
CA ARG A 74 17.84 -9.15 -31.46
C ARG A 74 18.93 -8.72 -32.42
N SER A 75 18.64 -8.78 -33.73
CA SER A 75 19.57 -8.35 -34.77
C SER A 75 19.69 -6.82 -34.85
N ASP A 76 18.72 -6.09 -34.26
CA ASP A 76 18.80 -4.64 -34.13
C ASP A 76 19.72 -4.28 -32.95
N ALA A 77 20.95 -3.86 -33.29
CA ALA A 77 21.97 -3.49 -32.31
C ALA A 77 21.55 -2.28 -31.43
N GLU A 78 20.76 -1.37 -31.97
CA GLU A 78 20.26 -0.20 -31.22
C GLU A 78 19.19 -0.62 -30.21
N ALA A 79 18.20 -1.40 -30.63
CA ALA A 79 17.17 -1.95 -29.73
C ALA A 79 17.79 -2.78 -28.60
N ALA A 80 18.73 -3.68 -28.93
CA ALA A 80 19.44 -4.49 -27.93
C ALA A 80 20.28 -3.64 -26.96
N SER A 81 20.96 -2.58 -27.46
CA SER A 81 21.74 -1.66 -26.61
C SER A 81 20.84 -0.85 -25.67
N ASN A 82 19.70 -0.35 -26.18
CA ASN A 82 18.72 0.40 -25.38
C ASN A 82 18.09 -0.48 -24.29
N ALA A 83 17.69 -1.71 -24.64
CA ALA A 83 17.18 -2.68 -23.68
C ALA A 83 18.19 -2.95 -22.55
N ARG A 84 19.45 -3.21 -22.90
CA ARG A 84 20.52 -3.43 -21.91
C ARG A 84 20.67 -2.26 -20.95
N ARG A 85 20.71 -1.02 -21.45
CA ARG A 85 20.82 0.18 -20.58
C ARG A 85 19.60 0.32 -19.66
N THR A 86 18.39 0.04 -20.15
CA THR A 86 17.19 0.06 -19.33
C THR A 86 17.27 -0.98 -18.21
N LEU A 87 17.74 -2.21 -18.51
CA LEU A 87 17.93 -3.26 -17.51
C LEU A 87 19.00 -2.91 -16.49
N GLU A 88 20.13 -2.35 -16.91
CA GLU A 88 21.19 -1.88 -16.02
C GLU A 88 20.68 -0.80 -15.05
N ARG A 89 19.90 0.17 -15.55
CA ARG A 89 19.29 1.21 -14.72
C ARG A 89 18.28 0.63 -13.73
N ALA A 90 17.43 -0.30 -14.16
CA ALA A 90 16.49 -0.98 -13.29
C ALA A 90 17.20 -1.79 -12.21
N MET A 91 18.32 -2.44 -12.54
CA MET A 91 19.16 -3.15 -11.57
C MET A 91 19.74 -2.20 -10.52
N HIS A 92 20.25 -1.03 -10.91
CA HIS A 92 20.72 -0.02 -9.97
C HIS A 92 19.61 0.49 -9.06
N ALA A 93 18.39 0.61 -9.59
CA ALA A 93 17.22 1.03 -8.82
C ALA A 93 16.65 -0.07 -7.90
N SER A 94 17.14 -1.33 -7.95
CA SER A 94 16.61 -2.44 -7.14
C SER A 94 16.80 -2.25 -5.63
N THR A 95 17.79 -1.48 -5.22
CA THR A 95 18.05 -1.13 -3.82
C THR A 95 17.21 0.08 -3.34
N PHE A 96 16.59 0.80 -4.27
CA PHE A 96 15.75 1.95 -3.94
C PHE A 96 14.38 1.49 -3.45
N ASN A 97 14.05 1.84 -2.22
CA ASN A 97 12.77 1.51 -1.60
C ASN A 97 12.04 2.80 -1.20
N HIS A 98 10.91 3.07 -1.83
CA HIS A 98 10.09 4.23 -1.53
C HIS A 98 8.60 3.92 -1.79
N ILE A 99 7.70 4.44 -0.95
CA ILE A 99 6.26 4.17 -1.05
C ILE A 99 5.66 4.54 -2.42
N GLY A 100 6.19 5.58 -3.07
CA GLY A 100 5.75 6.03 -4.40
C GLY A 100 6.27 5.19 -5.58
N VAL A 101 7.02 4.10 -5.34
CA VAL A 101 7.59 3.23 -6.39
C VAL A 101 7.41 1.77 -6.02
N ALA A 102 7.01 0.95 -6.97
CA ALA A 102 7.04 -0.50 -6.83
C ALA A 102 8.51 -0.98 -6.81
N ARG A 103 8.89 -1.72 -5.77
CA ARG A 103 10.26 -2.21 -5.63
C ARG A 103 10.62 -3.15 -6.77
N VAL A 104 11.77 -2.93 -7.41
CA VAL A 104 12.35 -3.87 -8.36
C VAL A 104 12.81 -5.11 -7.60
N LEU A 105 12.30 -6.26 -7.99
CA LEU A 105 12.55 -7.54 -7.33
C LEU A 105 13.65 -8.32 -8.03
N ASP A 106 13.66 -8.22 -9.37
CA ASP A 106 14.60 -8.94 -10.21
C ASP A 106 14.73 -8.25 -11.57
N VAL A 107 15.82 -8.49 -12.26
CA VAL A 107 16.05 -8.04 -13.63
C VAL A 107 16.62 -9.22 -14.42
N VAL A 108 15.88 -9.69 -15.39
CA VAL A 108 16.25 -10.83 -16.21
C VAL A 108 16.67 -10.34 -17.58
N THR A 109 17.91 -10.65 -17.95
CA THR A 109 18.33 -10.57 -19.34
C THR A 109 17.76 -11.76 -20.09
N GLN A 110 17.57 -11.61 -21.37
CA GLN A 110 16.98 -12.62 -22.21
C GLN A 110 17.55 -14.04 -21.98
N SER A 111 16.64 -15.01 -21.83
CA SER A 111 16.92 -16.45 -21.79
C SER A 111 16.72 -17.09 -23.17
N SER A 112 17.43 -18.20 -23.41
CA SER A 112 17.25 -19.00 -24.63
C SER A 112 15.85 -19.64 -24.74
N ASN A 113 15.11 -19.70 -23.64
CA ASN A 113 13.76 -20.28 -23.57
C ASN A 113 12.65 -19.21 -23.65
N ASP A 114 13.01 -17.93 -23.66
CA ASP A 114 12.05 -16.86 -23.86
C ASP A 114 11.67 -16.76 -25.35
N PRO A 115 10.48 -16.26 -25.68
CA PRO A 115 10.07 -16.03 -27.05
C PRO A 115 11.08 -15.17 -27.80
N ASP A 116 11.24 -15.44 -29.10
CA ASP A 116 11.98 -14.52 -29.97
C ASP A 116 11.31 -13.14 -29.90
N GLY A 117 12.12 -12.11 -29.76
CA GLY A 117 11.62 -10.74 -29.61
C GLY A 117 11.54 -10.24 -28.16
N VAL A 118 11.78 -11.04 -27.14
CA VAL A 118 12.02 -10.55 -25.76
C VAL A 118 13.50 -10.21 -25.63
N LEU A 119 13.80 -8.96 -25.28
CA LEU A 119 15.17 -8.45 -25.06
C LEU A 119 15.55 -8.44 -23.58
N GLY A 120 14.58 -8.42 -22.69
CA GLY A 120 14.77 -8.48 -21.24
C GLY A 120 13.54 -8.11 -20.47
N ILE A 121 13.56 -8.36 -19.17
CA ILE A 121 12.39 -8.21 -18.28
C ILE A 121 12.83 -7.52 -16.99
N VAL A 122 12.12 -6.48 -16.59
CA VAL A 122 12.19 -5.91 -15.23
C VAL A 122 11.01 -6.43 -14.44
N ILE A 123 11.28 -7.06 -13.32
CA ILE A 123 10.30 -7.64 -12.41
C ILE A 123 10.16 -6.74 -11.19
N ALA A 124 8.95 -6.31 -10.88
CA ALA A 124 8.67 -5.46 -9.72
C ALA A 124 7.49 -5.99 -8.90
N GLU A 125 7.32 -5.45 -7.71
CA GLU A 125 6.14 -5.71 -6.88
C GLU A 125 4.87 -5.32 -7.62
N TRP A 126 3.84 -6.17 -7.54
CA TRP A 126 2.55 -5.83 -8.09
C TRP A 126 1.86 -4.75 -7.23
N THR A 127 1.54 -3.62 -7.85
CA THR A 127 0.76 -2.56 -7.21
C THR A 127 -0.73 -2.84 -7.42
N HIS A 128 -1.45 -3.15 -6.36
CA HIS A 128 -2.91 -3.26 -6.38
C HIS A 128 -3.54 -1.88 -6.58
N GLY A 129 -4.74 -1.84 -7.16
CA GLY A 129 -5.48 -0.61 -7.39
C GLY A 129 -5.89 -0.44 -8.85
N THR A 130 -6.18 0.78 -9.28
CA THR A 130 -6.66 1.14 -10.62
C THR A 130 -5.56 1.81 -11.43
N ASP A 131 -5.71 1.78 -12.75
CA ASP A 131 -4.85 2.54 -13.64
C ASP A 131 -5.15 4.04 -13.57
N LEU A 132 -4.15 4.85 -13.86
CA LEU A 132 -4.33 6.30 -13.88
C LEU A 132 -5.35 6.75 -14.94
N LEU A 133 -5.45 6.00 -16.05
CA LEU A 133 -6.40 6.25 -17.11
C LEU A 133 -7.84 6.00 -16.66
N ASP A 134 -8.08 4.88 -15.96
CA ASP A 134 -9.40 4.55 -15.42
C ASP A 134 -9.85 5.58 -14.39
N LEU A 135 -8.92 6.09 -13.57
CA LEU A 135 -9.22 7.12 -12.59
C LEU A 135 -9.75 8.41 -13.22
N VAL A 136 -9.20 8.82 -14.36
CA VAL A 136 -9.62 10.05 -15.06
C VAL A 136 -10.72 9.82 -16.09
N ALA A 137 -11.10 8.59 -16.37
CA ALA A 137 -12.19 8.26 -17.29
C ALA A 137 -13.55 8.82 -16.84
N GLU A 138 -13.78 8.89 -15.52
CA GLU A 138 -14.98 9.50 -14.93
C GLU A 138 -14.93 11.04 -14.93
N GLY A 139 -13.79 11.62 -15.28
CA GLY A 139 -13.55 13.05 -15.35
C GLY A 139 -12.35 13.50 -14.52
N PRO A 140 -11.95 14.77 -14.70
CA PRO A 140 -10.82 15.34 -13.98
C PRO A 140 -11.13 15.54 -12.49
N LEU A 141 -10.11 15.30 -11.65
CA LEU A 141 -10.24 15.31 -10.19
C LEU A 141 -10.34 16.74 -9.62
N PRO A 142 -10.89 16.89 -8.39
CA PRO A 142 -10.73 18.12 -7.60
C PRO A 142 -9.24 18.43 -7.39
N PRO A 143 -8.83 19.71 -7.48
CA PRO A 143 -7.42 20.08 -7.42
C PRO A 143 -6.68 19.62 -6.17
N GLY A 144 -7.31 19.70 -4.99
CA GLY A 144 -6.71 19.25 -3.74
C GLY A 144 -6.54 17.74 -3.68
N THR A 145 -7.48 16.98 -4.23
CA THR A 145 -7.38 15.52 -4.36
C THR A 145 -6.27 15.14 -5.34
N ALA A 146 -6.17 15.78 -6.50
CA ALA A 146 -5.09 15.58 -7.46
C ALA A 146 -3.72 15.84 -6.85
N ALA A 147 -3.57 16.94 -6.09
CA ALA A 147 -2.34 17.29 -5.40
C ALA A 147 -1.96 16.22 -4.37
N ARG A 148 -2.91 15.79 -3.52
CA ARG A 148 -2.67 14.76 -2.50
C ARG A 148 -2.26 13.41 -3.10
N LEU A 149 -2.96 12.95 -4.14
CA LEU A 149 -2.68 11.67 -4.79
C LEU A 149 -1.27 11.60 -5.39
N LEU A 150 -0.77 12.71 -5.94
CA LEU A 150 0.52 12.75 -6.63
C LEU A 150 1.72 12.91 -5.68
N GLN A 151 1.51 13.31 -4.42
CA GLN A 151 2.59 13.53 -3.45
C GLN A 151 3.55 12.35 -3.30
N PRO A 152 3.08 11.08 -3.12
CA PRO A 152 4.00 9.95 -2.92
C PRO A 152 4.94 9.74 -4.11
N LEU A 153 4.44 9.91 -5.34
CA LEU A 153 5.27 9.79 -6.54
C LEU A 153 6.25 10.97 -6.65
N ALA A 154 5.83 12.20 -6.34
CA ALA A 154 6.72 13.36 -6.36
C ALA A 154 7.84 13.26 -5.32
N ALA A 155 7.52 12.76 -4.11
CA ALA A 155 8.50 12.47 -3.07
C ALA A 155 9.48 11.35 -3.49
N ALA A 156 8.97 10.33 -4.18
CA ALA A 156 9.82 9.25 -4.72
C ALA A 156 10.80 9.76 -5.79
N VAL A 157 10.33 10.61 -6.70
CA VAL A 157 11.19 11.25 -7.72
C VAL A 157 12.28 12.09 -7.07
N GLU A 158 11.93 12.89 -6.06
CA GLU A 158 12.90 13.68 -5.31
C GLU A 158 13.97 12.81 -4.64
N ALA A 159 13.55 11.77 -3.90
CA ALA A 159 14.44 10.84 -3.22
C ALA A 159 15.34 10.08 -4.21
N ALA A 160 14.78 9.65 -5.35
CA ALA A 160 15.54 8.95 -6.40
C ALA A 160 16.61 9.86 -7.02
N HIS A 161 16.28 11.11 -7.32
CA HIS A 161 17.25 12.07 -7.87
C HIS A 161 18.39 12.37 -6.89
N HIS A 162 18.11 12.45 -5.58
CA HIS A 162 19.17 12.55 -4.57
C HIS A 162 20.08 11.32 -4.52
N ALA A 163 19.53 10.13 -4.85
CA ALA A 163 20.30 8.90 -4.98
C ALA A 163 20.97 8.73 -6.35
N GLY A 164 20.88 9.71 -7.25
CA GLY A 164 21.42 9.64 -8.62
C GLY A 164 20.64 8.72 -9.55
N LEU A 165 19.39 8.38 -9.20
CA LEU A 165 18.52 7.49 -9.97
C LEU A 165 17.51 8.29 -10.81
N VAL A 166 17.07 7.69 -11.91
CA VAL A 166 15.96 8.17 -12.76
C VAL A 166 14.89 7.07 -12.78
N LEU A 167 13.64 7.44 -12.51
CA LEU A 167 12.56 6.48 -12.35
C LEU A 167 11.84 6.13 -13.66
N GLY A 168 11.75 7.07 -14.60
CA GLY A 168 10.94 6.94 -15.82
C GLY A 168 9.45 7.17 -15.55
N ALA A 169 9.13 8.14 -14.70
CA ALA A 169 7.75 8.46 -14.29
C ALA A 169 7.00 9.31 -15.36
N ASP A 170 7.30 9.14 -16.62
CA ASP A 170 6.89 9.98 -17.74
C ASP A 170 5.89 9.31 -18.71
N HIS A 171 5.26 8.20 -18.29
CA HIS A 171 4.23 7.51 -19.06
C HIS A 171 3.04 7.11 -18.18
N PRO A 172 1.78 7.39 -18.57
CA PRO A 172 0.61 7.24 -17.69
C PRO A 172 0.31 5.77 -17.36
N GLN A 173 0.56 4.81 -18.25
CA GLN A 173 0.32 3.39 -18.02
C GLN A 173 1.36 2.72 -17.11
N ARG A 174 2.49 3.40 -16.82
CA ARG A 174 3.46 2.94 -15.82
C ARG A 174 3.04 3.26 -14.39
N ILE A 175 1.99 4.08 -14.23
CA ILE A 175 1.55 4.65 -12.96
C ILE A 175 0.21 4.03 -12.58
N ARG A 176 0.08 3.62 -11.30
CA ARG A 176 -1.17 3.11 -10.73
C ARG A 176 -1.56 3.89 -9.47
N VAL A 177 -2.85 3.85 -9.17
CA VAL A 177 -3.41 4.44 -7.95
C VAL A 177 -3.79 3.30 -7.02
N THR A 178 -3.21 3.30 -5.82
CA THR A 178 -3.48 2.28 -4.81
C THR A 178 -4.88 2.46 -4.19
N PRO A 179 -5.44 1.43 -3.53
CA PRO A 179 -6.71 1.55 -2.82
C PRO A 179 -6.69 2.63 -1.72
N GLU A 180 -5.51 2.93 -1.18
CA GLU A 180 -5.28 3.98 -0.17
C GLU A 180 -5.30 5.39 -0.78
N GLY A 181 -5.40 5.49 -2.10
CA GLY A 181 -5.40 6.75 -2.83
C GLY A 181 -4.01 7.36 -2.97
N GLU A 182 -3.00 6.56 -3.24
CA GLU A 182 -1.63 6.97 -3.49
C GLU A 182 -1.23 6.64 -4.91
N ILE A 183 -0.60 7.57 -5.61
CA ILE A 183 -0.03 7.33 -6.92
C ILE A 183 1.36 6.73 -6.77
N ARG A 184 1.58 5.58 -7.45
CA ARG A 184 2.85 4.86 -7.47
C ARG A 184 3.32 4.59 -8.89
N MET A 185 4.64 4.65 -9.11
CA MET A 185 5.30 4.04 -10.27
C MET A 185 5.21 2.52 -10.13
N ALA A 186 4.33 1.89 -10.90
CA ALA A 186 4.04 0.46 -10.79
C ALA A 186 4.90 -0.41 -11.73
N PHE A 187 5.36 0.17 -12.84
CA PHE A 187 6.18 -0.51 -13.84
C PHE A 187 7.51 0.23 -14.03
N PRO A 188 8.49 -0.01 -13.15
CA PRO A 188 9.82 0.59 -13.27
C PRO A 188 10.56 0.09 -14.51
N GLY A 189 11.58 0.82 -14.91
CA GLY A 189 12.37 0.57 -16.10
C GLY A 189 12.40 1.81 -17.01
N PRO A 190 13.20 2.83 -16.64
CA PRO A 190 13.28 4.08 -17.40
C PRO A 190 13.86 3.83 -18.79
N MET A 191 13.48 4.65 -19.76
CA MET A 191 14.11 4.62 -21.09
C MET A 191 15.63 4.77 -20.98
N ALA A 192 16.35 4.18 -21.93
CA ALA A 192 17.82 4.16 -21.93
C ALA A 192 18.45 5.56 -21.83
N GLN A 193 17.83 6.58 -22.42
CA GLN A 193 18.28 7.96 -22.44
C GLN A 193 17.56 8.87 -21.44
N ALA A 194 16.61 8.34 -20.64
CA ALA A 194 15.84 9.15 -19.70
C ALA A 194 16.76 9.91 -18.73
N THR A 195 16.36 11.14 -18.43
CA THR A 195 17.05 12.05 -17.52
C THR A 195 16.18 12.41 -16.33
N SER A 196 16.74 13.01 -15.29
CA SER A 196 15.97 13.54 -14.16
C SER A 196 14.94 14.60 -14.60
N SER A 197 15.21 15.30 -15.69
CA SER A 197 14.26 16.27 -16.27
C SER A 197 13.02 15.57 -16.83
N ASP A 198 13.14 14.35 -17.36
CA ASP A 198 12.00 13.60 -17.88
C ASP A 198 11.07 13.13 -16.76
N ASP A 199 11.62 12.74 -15.60
CA ASP A 199 10.81 12.45 -14.42
C ASP A 199 10.03 13.69 -13.93
N VAL A 200 10.65 14.87 -13.91
CA VAL A 200 9.96 16.12 -13.53
C VAL A 200 8.87 16.47 -14.54
N ARG A 201 9.14 16.29 -15.84
CA ARG A 201 8.13 16.47 -16.89
C ARG A 201 6.98 15.46 -16.74
N GLY A 202 7.29 14.23 -16.36
CA GLY A 202 6.31 13.18 -16.04
C GLY A 202 5.40 13.57 -14.89
N LEU A 203 5.95 14.12 -13.80
CA LEU A 203 5.14 14.66 -12.69
C LEU A 203 4.22 15.80 -13.16
N GLY A 204 4.74 16.71 -14.00
CA GLY A 204 3.94 17.77 -14.61
C GLY A 204 2.79 17.23 -15.47
N ALA A 205 3.06 16.21 -16.28
CA ALA A 205 2.07 15.55 -17.14
C ALA A 205 1.01 14.78 -16.33
N ALA A 206 1.42 14.07 -15.29
CA ALA A 206 0.51 13.39 -14.38
C ALA A 206 -0.41 14.38 -13.66
N LEU A 207 0.13 15.50 -13.15
CA LEU A 207 -0.67 16.56 -12.54
C LEU A 207 -1.65 17.17 -13.56
N TYR A 208 -1.17 17.46 -14.76
CA TYR A 208 -2.00 17.99 -15.83
C TYR A 208 -3.16 17.04 -16.18
N LEU A 209 -2.86 15.74 -16.30
CA LEU A 209 -3.86 14.70 -16.55
C LEU A 209 -4.92 14.65 -15.45
N LEU A 210 -4.51 14.59 -14.18
CA LEU A 210 -5.43 14.56 -13.04
C LEU A 210 -6.34 15.80 -12.99
N LEU A 211 -5.81 16.98 -13.37
CA LEU A 211 -6.55 18.23 -13.33
C LEU A 211 -7.47 18.44 -14.54
N THR A 212 -7.17 17.83 -15.70
CA THR A 212 -7.85 18.15 -16.98
C THR A 212 -8.41 16.94 -17.72
N GLY A 213 -8.02 15.72 -17.35
CA GLY A 213 -8.32 14.50 -18.08
C GLY A 213 -7.56 14.38 -19.42
N ARG A 214 -6.46 15.13 -19.62
CA ARG A 214 -5.72 15.21 -20.88
C ARG A 214 -4.23 14.98 -20.65
N TRP A 215 -3.59 14.26 -21.58
CA TRP A 215 -2.15 14.00 -21.50
C TRP A 215 -1.34 15.07 -22.22
N ALA A 216 -0.31 15.57 -21.56
CA ALA A 216 0.46 16.72 -22.02
C ALA A 216 1.84 16.38 -22.62
N LEU A 217 2.27 15.13 -22.59
CA LEU A 217 3.46 14.63 -23.30
C LEU A 217 3.05 13.92 -24.57
N GLY A 218 3.98 13.75 -25.51
CA GLY A 218 3.76 12.94 -26.71
C GLY A 218 3.46 11.47 -26.38
N ASP A 219 3.08 10.69 -27.40
CA ASP A 219 2.86 9.24 -27.29
C ASP A 219 1.82 8.85 -26.23
N ALA A 220 0.68 9.56 -26.23
CA ALA A 220 -0.45 9.21 -25.38
C ALA A 220 -0.99 7.82 -25.73
N PRO A 221 -1.39 6.99 -24.75
CA PRO A 221 -2.12 5.77 -24.99
C PRO A 221 -3.39 6.01 -25.81
N GLU A 222 -3.81 5.00 -26.58
CA GLU A 222 -5.03 5.06 -27.35
C GLU A 222 -6.23 5.41 -26.45
N GLY A 223 -7.08 6.33 -26.93
CA GLY A 223 -8.26 6.79 -26.20
C GLY A 223 -8.01 7.89 -25.17
N LEU A 224 -6.76 8.23 -24.85
CA LEU A 224 -6.45 9.33 -23.92
C LEU A 224 -6.38 10.67 -24.68
N PRO A 225 -7.23 11.67 -24.37
CA PRO A 225 -7.20 12.95 -25.05
C PRO A 225 -5.86 13.69 -24.85
N VAL A 226 -5.32 14.24 -25.92
CA VAL A 226 -4.11 15.06 -25.88
C VAL A 226 -4.44 16.45 -25.35
N ALA A 227 -3.50 17.04 -24.61
CA ALA A 227 -3.62 18.40 -24.12
C ALA A 227 -3.61 19.42 -25.27
N PRO A 228 -4.49 20.44 -25.28
CA PRO A 228 -4.54 21.42 -26.32
C PRO A 228 -3.36 22.40 -26.25
N THR A 229 -2.91 22.85 -27.42
CA THR A 229 -1.92 23.92 -27.57
C THR A 229 -2.57 25.19 -28.11
N GLY A 230 -2.05 26.35 -27.68
CA GLY A 230 -2.44 27.65 -28.21
C GLY A 230 -1.88 27.93 -29.61
N PRO A 231 -2.25 29.05 -30.23
CA PRO A 231 -1.76 29.46 -31.55
C PRO A 231 -0.23 29.66 -31.59
N ASP A 232 0.39 29.92 -30.46
CA ASP A 232 1.84 30.05 -30.27
C ASP A 232 2.55 28.70 -30.04
N GLY A 233 1.81 27.58 -30.11
CA GLY A 233 2.32 26.24 -29.84
C GLY A 233 2.50 25.95 -28.35
N ALA A 234 2.26 26.91 -27.46
CA ALA A 234 2.36 26.69 -26.03
C ALA A 234 1.18 25.85 -25.50
N LEU A 235 1.47 25.02 -24.49
CA LEU A 235 0.45 24.22 -23.83
C LEU A 235 -0.59 25.12 -23.14
N VAL A 236 -1.89 24.84 -23.35
CA VAL A 236 -2.97 25.55 -22.66
C VAL A 236 -2.94 25.17 -21.19
N ALA A 237 -2.85 26.18 -20.31
CA ALA A 237 -2.75 25.93 -18.87
C ALA A 237 -4.02 25.28 -18.29
N PRO A 238 -3.91 24.36 -17.30
CA PRO A 238 -5.05 23.70 -16.67
C PRO A 238 -6.13 24.66 -16.18
N ARG A 239 -5.74 25.81 -15.62
CA ARG A 239 -6.68 26.84 -15.15
C ARG A 239 -7.51 27.48 -16.27
N THR A 240 -6.96 27.56 -17.49
CA THR A 240 -7.69 28.05 -18.66
C THR A 240 -8.80 27.08 -19.07
N LEU A 241 -8.54 25.78 -18.95
CA LEU A 241 -9.52 24.71 -19.24
C LEU A 241 -10.53 24.55 -18.10
N ARG A 242 -10.07 24.73 -16.85
CA ARG A 242 -10.86 24.60 -15.62
C ARG A 242 -10.53 25.74 -14.65
N PRO A 243 -11.34 26.81 -14.62
CA PRO A 243 -11.10 28.00 -13.78
C PRO A 243 -11.02 27.71 -12.27
N THR A 244 -11.55 26.58 -11.81
CA THR A 244 -11.49 26.12 -10.40
C THR A 244 -10.09 25.65 -9.99
N VAL A 245 -9.18 25.41 -10.93
CA VAL A 245 -7.81 24.98 -10.63
C VAL A 245 -7.03 26.18 -10.06
N PRO A 246 -6.38 26.04 -8.88
CA PRO A 246 -5.49 27.05 -8.31
C PRO A 246 -4.37 27.44 -9.27
N LEU A 247 -3.99 28.72 -9.24
CA LEU A 247 -2.96 29.26 -10.14
C LEU A 247 -1.62 28.53 -9.96
N GLU A 248 -1.26 28.22 -8.73
CA GLU A 248 0.01 27.58 -8.36
C GLU A 248 0.09 26.16 -8.93
N LEU A 249 -0.97 25.34 -8.79
CA LEU A 249 -1.05 23.99 -9.37
C LEU A 249 -1.01 24.04 -10.90
N SER A 250 -1.74 24.98 -11.50
CA SER A 250 -1.73 25.16 -12.95
C SER A 250 -0.34 25.59 -13.45
N THR A 251 0.31 26.48 -12.71
CA THR A 251 1.64 27.00 -13.06
C THR A 251 2.71 25.92 -12.92
N VAL A 252 2.72 25.14 -11.83
CA VAL A 252 3.72 24.08 -11.64
C VAL A 252 3.56 22.99 -12.69
N ALA A 253 2.33 22.60 -13.05
CA ALA A 253 2.09 21.61 -14.10
C ALA A 253 2.71 22.05 -15.43
N VAL A 254 2.43 23.27 -15.88
CA VAL A 254 2.96 23.80 -17.16
C VAL A 254 4.47 24.02 -17.12
N ARG A 255 5.01 24.56 -16.00
CA ARG A 255 6.45 24.82 -15.88
C ARG A 255 7.28 23.54 -15.77
N ALA A 256 6.76 22.48 -15.17
CA ALA A 256 7.41 21.19 -15.15
C ALA A 256 7.48 20.55 -16.55
N LEU A 257 6.48 20.80 -17.40
CA LEU A 257 6.43 20.33 -18.79
C LEU A 257 7.32 21.12 -19.76
N GLY A 258 7.75 22.32 -19.35
CA GLY A 258 8.59 23.18 -20.20
C GLY A 258 9.92 22.52 -20.57
N ASN A 259 10.42 22.81 -21.79
CA ASN A 259 11.70 22.33 -22.25
C ASN A 259 12.83 23.00 -21.43
N PRO A 260 13.77 22.24 -20.82
CA PRO A 260 14.90 22.80 -20.07
C PRO A 260 15.81 23.70 -20.91
N ASP A 261 15.82 23.51 -22.22
CA ASP A 261 16.65 24.27 -23.17
C ASP A 261 16.03 25.58 -23.66
N SER A 262 14.77 25.85 -23.30
CA SER A 262 14.15 27.13 -23.66
C SER A 262 14.77 28.26 -22.84
N THR A 263 15.60 29.07 -23.45
CA THR A 263 16.24 30.27 -22.88
C THR A 263 15.27 31.42 -22.59
N GLY A 264 13.97 31.13 -22.55
CA GLY A 264 12.92 32.10 -22.24
C GLY A 264 12.89 32.43 -20.74
N THR A 265 12.68 33.67 -20.43
CA THR A 265 12.72 34.39 -19.14
C THR A 265 11.83 33.86 -18.00
N THR A 266 11.14 32.77 -18.15
CA THR A 266 10.29 32.16 -17.10
C THR A 266 10.94 30.87 -16.62
N GLY A 267 11.62 30.92 -15.47
CA GLY A 267 12.30 29.76 -14.88
C GLY A 267 11.41 28.53 -14.80
N GLY A 268 11.81 27.43 -15.47
CA GLY A 268 11.13 26.14 -15.40
C GLY A 268 11.23 25.53 -14.00
N VAL A 269 10.29 24.68 -13.65
CA VAL A 269 10.40 23.80 -12.48
C VAL A 269 11.31 22.63 -12.89
N ARG A 270 12.45 22.48 -12.21
CA ARG A 270 13.52 21.54 -12.60
C ARG A 270 13.75 20.41 -11.62
N THR A 271 13.07 20.38 -10.49
CA THR A 271 13.27 19.39 -9.43
C THR A 271 11.96 18.81 -8.92
N GLY A 272 11.98 17.54 -8.50
CA GLY A 272 10.88 16.88 -7.82
C GLY A 272 10.44 17.64 -6.57
N ALA A 273 11.40 18.17 -5.79
CA ALA A 273 11.15 18.98 -4.59
C ALA A 273 10.29 20.23 -4.87
N ALA A 274 10.53 20.90 -6.00
CA ALA A 274 9.74 22.09 -6.34
C ALA A 274 8.29 21.73 -6.69
N VAL A 275 8.06 20.61 -7.36
CA VAL A 275 6.72 20.06 -7.60
C VAL A 275 6.07 19.64 -6.27
N LEU A 276 6.76 18.84 -5.47
CA LEU A 276 6.28 18.32 -4.19
C LEU A 276 5.81 19.44 -3.26
N ARG A 277 6.60 20.50 -3.10
CA ARG A 277 6.24 21.65 -2.25
C ARG A 277 4.90 22.28 -2.64
N VAL A 278 4.62 22.43 -3.94
CA VAL A 278 3.35 23.00 -4.40
C VAL A 278 2.21 22.01 -4.17
N LEU A 279 2.45 20.71 -4.37
CA LEU A 279 1.46 19.67 -4.08
C LEU A 279 1.09 19.65 -2.59
N GLU A 280 2.07 19.75 -1.69
CA GLU A 280 1.86 19.80 -0.23
C GLU A 280 1.01 21.00 0.21
N GLN A 281 1.23 22.17 -0.40
CA GLN A 281 0.47 23.38 -0.11
C GLN A 281 -1.00 23.29 -0.51
N HIS A 282 -1.33 22.48 -1.53
CA HIS A 282 -2.67 22.38 -2.07
C HIS A 282 -3.37 21.05 -1.77
N ALA A 283 -2.69 20.10 -1.11
CA ALA A 283 -3.28 18.83 -0.71
C ALA A 283 -4.36 19.09 0.34
N THR A 284 -5.61 18.90 -0.04
CA THR A 284 -6.73 18.90 0.90
C THR A 284 -7.13 17.47 1.23
N PHE A 285 -7.23 17.17 2.51
CA PHE A 285 -8.02 16.05 2.97
C PHE A 285 -9.48 16.50 2.87
N GLU A 286 -10.27 15.88 2.00
CA GLU A 286 -11.72 16.08 2.04
C GLU A 286 -12.21 15.52 3.38
N THR A 287 -12.31 16.38 4.37
CA THR A 287 -13.21 16.15 5.49
C THR A 287 -14.60 16.19 4.89
N PRO A 288 -15.46 15.15 5.06
CA PRO A 288 -16.84 15.26 4.63
C PRO A 288 -17.46 16.45 5.36
N SER A 289 -17.67 17.54 4.63
CA SER A 289 -18.32 18.74 5.14
C SER A 289 -19.73 18.36 5.53
N THR A 290 -19.97 18.24 6.84
CA THR A 290 -21.29 18.35 7.42
C THR A 290 -21.72 19.81 7.25
N ALA A 291 -22.11 20.18 6.05
CA ALA A 291 -22.73 21.47 5.78
C ALA A 291 -24.18 21.40 6.21
N GLY A 292 -24.39 21.83 7.42
CA GLY A 292 -25.70 22.15 7.97
C GLY A 292 -25.60 23.43 8.76
N GLN A 293 -25.58 24.59 8.11
CA GLN A 293 -26.24 25.78 8.66
C GLN A 293 -26.45 26.81 7.55
N SER A 294 -27.72 27.09 7.39
CA SER A 294 -28.42 28.06 6.62
C SER A 294 -27.90 29.51 6.71
N SER A 295 -27.76 30.15 5.56
CA SER A 295 -28.22 31.54 5.41
C SER A 295 -28.77 31.74 4.00
N SER A 296 -29.98 32.18 4.01
CA SER A 296 -30.89 32.53 2.92
C SER A 296 -30.30 33.55 1.91
N SER A 297 -30.45 33.24 0.63
CA SER A 297 -31.09 34.15 -0.36
C SER A 297 -31.17 33.50 -1.75
N GLU A 298 -32.38 33.39 -2.16
CA GLU A 298 -33.06 33.38 -3.47
C GLU A 298 -32.31 33.10 -4.77
N SER A 299 -32.99 32.22 -5.53
CA SER A 299 -33.08 32.05 -6.99
C SER A 299 -32.03 31.20 -7.69
N ASN A 300 -32.34 29.95 -7.98
CA ASN A 300 -32.81 29.43 -9.27
C ASN A 300 -33.02 27.91 -9.20
N GLU A 301 -34.27 27.53 -9.45
CA GLU A 301 -34.64 26.16 -9.83
C GLU A 301 -33.89 25.76 -11.09
N VAL A 302 -33.37 24.53 -11.14
CA VAL A 302 -33.53 23.58 -12.25
C VAL A 302 -32.69 22.32 -11.94
N TRP A 303 -33.35 21.14 -12.12
CA TRP A 303 -32.78 19.76 -12.12
C TRP A 303 -32.64 19.05 -10.75
N ARG A 304 -33.78 18.82 -10.05
CA ARG A 304 -33.94 17.65 -9.20
C ARG A 304 -34.31 16.44 -10.07
N ARG A 305 -33.40 15.48 -10.21
CA ARG A 305 -33.81 14.10 -10.49
C ARG A 305 -34.30 13.49 -9.19
N GLU A 306 -35.58 13.13 -9.15
CA GLU A 306 -36.16 12.36 -8.06
C GLU A 306 -35.50 11.00 -8.00
N ASP A 307 -34.87 10.66 -6.85
CA ASP A 307 -34.46 9.31 -6.55
C ASP A 307 -35.68 8.39 -6.47
N PRO A 308 -35.65 7.18 -7.03
CA PRO A 308 -36.75 6.24 -6.93
C PRO A 308 -36.96 5.85 -5.47
N LYS A 309 -38.20 6.00 -4.98
CA LYS A 309 -38.58 5.63 -3.61
C LYS A 309 -38.21 4.17 -3.31
N PRO A 310 -37.59 3.88 -2.15
CA PRO A 310 -37.23 2.52 -1.77
C PRO A 310 -38.46 1.63 -1.63
N ASP A 311 -38.40 0.47 -2.26
CA ASP A 311 -39.46 -0.53 -2.32
C ASP A 311 -39.78 -1.07 -0.90
N GLU A 312 -40.96 -0.75 -0.35
CA GLU A 312 -41.39 -1.15 1.01
C GLU A 312 -41.42 -2.67 1.21
N ALA A 313 -41.55 -3.43 0.12
CA ALA A 313 -41.56 -4.90 0.16
C ALA A 313 -40.19 -5.49 0.51
N LYS A 314 -39.10 -4.83 0.08
CA LYS A 314 -37.71 -5.24 0.40
C LYS A 314 -37.34 -4.91 1.86
N ARG A 315 -37.87 -3.82 2.43
CA ARG A 315 -37.64 -3.44 3.83
C ARG A 315 -38.30 -4.42 4.80
N LYS A 316 -39.51 -4.91 4.52
CA LYS A 316 -40.17 -5.93 5.34
C LYS A 316 -39.45 -7.27 5.35
N LYS A 317 -38.92 -7.72 4.21
CA LYS A 317 -38.10 -8.96 4.14
C LYS A 317 -36.78 -8.85 4.90
N LEU A 318 -36.14 -7.69 4.88
CA LEU A 318 -34.87 -7.44 5.61
C LEU A 318 -35.14 -7.40 7.14
N MET A 319 -36.23 -6.78 7.61
CA MET A 319 -36.58 -6.76 9.04
C MET A 319 -36.93 -8.16 9.57
N ILE A 320 -37.57 -9.00 8.78
CA ILE A 320 -37.89 -10.37 9.17
C ILE A 320 -36.60 -11.22 9.27
N SER A 321 -35.67 -11.09 8.32
CA SER A 321 -34.42 -11.84 8.36
C SER A 321 -33.51 -11.42 9.53
N VAL A 322 -33.45 -10.14 9.87
CA VAL A 322 -32.72 -9.64 11.04
C VAL A 322 -33.36 -10.13 12.35
N GLY A 323 -34.69 -10.16 12.42
CA GLY A 323 -35.39 -10.68 13.58
C GLY A 323 -35.14 -12.17 13.83
N VAL A 324 -35.14 -12.99 12.78
CA VAL A 324 -34.84 -14.43 12.87
C VAL A 324 -33.40 -14.67 13.31
N LEU A 325 -32.46 -13.88 12.81
CA LEU A 325 -31.06 -13.98 13.20
C LEU A 325 -30.85 -13.63 14.69
N ALA A 326 -31.50 -12.57 15.17
CA ALA A 326 -31.45 -12.17 16.58
C ALA A 326 -31.98 -13.25 17.52
N VAL A 327 -33.10 -13.90 17.18
CA VAL A 327 -33.67 -15.00 17.97
C VAL A 327 -32.74 -16.23 17.98
N ALA A 328 -32.15 -16.58 16.82
CA ALA A 328 -31.17 -17.68 16.73
C ALA A 328 -29.95 -17.41 17.61
N THR A 329 -29.44 -16.18 17.61
CA THR A 329 -28.28 -15.77 18.43
C THR A 329 -28.61 -15.89 19.93
N LEU A 330 -29.79 -15.46 20.36
CA LEU A 330 -30.22 -15.59 21.75
C LEU A 330 -30.36 -17.05 22.20
N LEU A 331 -30.84 -17.92 21.32
CA LEU A 331 -30.92 -19.37 21.61
C LEU A 331 -29.54 -20.01 21.78
N VAL A 332 -28.59 -19.61 20.97
CA VAL A 332 -27.17 -20.09 21.07
C VAL A 332 -26.53 -19.61 22.37
N ILE A 333 -26.75 -18.35 22.76
CA ILE A 333 -26.25 -17.78 24.02
C ILE A 333 -26.90 -18.52 25.23
N ALA A 334 -28.19 -18.78 25.20
CA ALA A 334 -28.85 -19.53 26.25
C ALA A 334 -28.35 -20.98 26.36
N TRP A 335 -28.06 -21.62 25.22
CA TRP A 335 -27.49 -22.97 25.21
C TRP A 335 -26.06 -23.00 25.77
N ILE A 336 -25.22 -22.02 25.44
CA ILE A 336 -23.85 -21.86 25.99
C ILE A 336 -23.91 -21.62 27.50
N ALA A 337 -24.85 -20.73 27.97
CA ALA A 337 -25.00 -20.45 29.39
C ALA A 337 -25.41 -21.70 30.19
N THR A 338 -26.34 -22.52 29.68
CA THR A 338 -26.72 -23.77 30.35
C THR A 338 -25.60 -24.83 30.33
N SER A 339 -24.76 -24.87 29.27
CA SER A 339 -23.60 -25.76 29.20
C SER A 339 -22.49 -25.37 30.18
N LEU A 340 -22.26 -24.06 30.41
CA LEU A 340 -21.31 -23.56 31.39
C LEU A 340 -21.73 -23.82 32.84
N ILE A 341 -23.02 -23.74 33.16
CA ILE A 341 -23.54 -24.05 34.52
C ILE A 341 -23.27 -25.52 34.86
N GLY A 342 -23.34 -26.45 33.86
CA GLY A 342 -23.05 -27.88 34.07
C GLY A 342 -21.58 -28.16 34.47
N VAL A 343 -20.63 -27.39 33.94
CA VAL A 343 -19.18 -27.56 34.22
C VAL A 343 -18.82 -27.02 35.61
N PHE A 344 -19.45 -25.94 36.06
CA PHE A 344 -19.17 -25.34 37.38
C PHE A 344 -19.87 -26.07 38.55
N THR A 345 -20.87 -26.92 38.29
CA THR A 345 -21.59 -27.64 39.36
C THR A 345 -20.95 -28.97 39.75
N GLU A 346 -20.02 -29.51 38.92
CA GLU A 346 -19.37 -30.76 39.18
C GLU A 346 -18.06 -30.64 40.01
N SER A 347 -17.56 -29.43 40.24
CA SER A 347 -16.30 -29.18 40.97
C SER A 347 -16.46 -28.97 42.49
N ASN A 348 -17.69 -29.06 43.06
CA ASN A 348 -17.90 -28.76 44.48
C ASN A 348 -18.54 -29.93 45.28
N ARG A 349 -18.19 -31.18 44.96
CA ARG A 349 -18.54 -32.35 45.76
C ARG A 349 -17.31 -33.22 46.00
N ASN A 350 -16.41 -32.75 46.83
CA ASN A 350 -15.55 -33.62 47.63
C ASN A 350 -14.88 -32.80 48.77
N SER A 351 -15.61 -32.62 49.88
CA SER A 351 -15.04 -32.24 51.16
C SER A 351 -15.63 -33.16 52.20
N GLY A 352 -15.01 -34.31 52.38
CA GLY A 352 -15.26 -35.18 53.51
C GLY A 352 -14.40 -34.77 54.68
N THR A 353 -15.08 -34.46 55.75
CA THR A 353 -14.64 -34.27 57.13
C THR A 353 -13.66 -35.35 57.62
N GLY A 354 -12.60 -34.93 58.27
CA GLY A 354 -11.69 -35.80 59.05
C GLY A 354 -10.87 -34.98 60.05
N GLN A 355 -11.42 -34.82 61.22
CA GLN A 355 -10.78 -34.28 62.40
C GLN A 355 -9.92 -35.34 63.07
N VAL A 356 -8.62 -35.09 63.36
CA VAL A 356 -7.87 -35.76 64.45
C VAL A 356 -6.80 -34.83 64.98
N ILE A 357 -6.75 -34.80 66.28
CA ILE A 357 -5.90 -34.17 67.27
C ILE A 357 -4.56 -34.89 67.36
N GLY A 358 -3.48 -34.15 67.62
CA GLY A 358 -2.38 -34.74 68.38
C GLY A 358 -0.96 -34.39 67.93
N GLU A 359 -0.36 -33.53 68.71
CA GLU A 359 0.91 -33.59 69.44
C GLU A 359 2.24 -33.46 68.68
N SER A 360 2.94 -32.41 69.08
CA SER A 360 4.36 -32.13 69.21
C SER A 360 5.40 -33.06 68.57
N GLY A 361 6.20 -32.48 67.73
CA GLY A 361 7.49 -33.03 67.27
C GLY A 361 8.33 -32.01 66.53
N ASN A 362 9.21 -31.40 67.26
CA ASN A 362 10.24 -30.46 66.89
C ASN A 362 11.12 -31.00 65.76
N HIS A 363 11.24 -30.30 64.59
CA HIS A 363 12.51 -30.21 63.84
C HIS A 363 12.48 -29.02 62.85
N PRO A 364 13.58 -28.28 62.72
CA PRO A 364 13.68 -27.07 61.92
C PRO A 364 14.09 -27.44 60.48
N GLY A 365 13.18 -27.35 59.55
CA GLY A 365 13.47 -27.36 58.13
C GLY A 365 12.92 -26.06 57.55
N GLY A 366 13.81 -25.05 57.37
CA GLY A 366 13.45 -23.81 56.73
C GLY A 366 12.96 -24.07 55.30
N GLU A 367 11.69 -23.89 55.05
CA GLU A 367 11.22 -23.59 53.73
C GLU A 367 11.82 -22.23 53.36
N GLN A 368 12.83 -22.28 52.48
CA GLN A 368 13.31 -21.07 51.81
C GLN A 368 12.15 -20.55 50.98
N GLN A 369 11.51 -19.51 51.48
CA GLN A 369 10.68 -18.62 50.69
C GLN A 369 11.49 -18.21 49.46
N PRO A 370 10.99 -18.34 48.23
CA PRO A 370 11.73 -17.90 47.05
C PRO A 370 12.19 -16.47 47.28
N PRO A 371 13.42 -16.12 46.93
CA PRO A 371 13.91 -14.76 47.09
C PRO A 371 12.93 -13.81 46.40
N PRO A 372 12.64 -12.63 47.00
CA PRO A 372 11.79 -11.64 46.37
C PRO A 372 12.36 -11.31 45.00
N PRO A 373 11.50 -11.17 43.98
CA PRO A 373 11.96 -10.85 42.64
C PRO A 373 12.84 -9.62 42.66
N PRO A 374 13.91 -9.57 41.87
CA PRO A 374 14.81 -8.42 41.84
C PRO A 374 14.01 -7.15 41.50
N PRO A 375 14.37 -5.99 42.07
CA PRO A 375 13.64 -4.74 41.82
C PRO A 375 13.62 -4.43 40.34
N ALA A 376 12.44 -4.09 39.80
CA ALA A 376 12.27 -3.66 38.43
C ALA A 376 13.08 -2.39 38.18
N SER A 377 13.84 -2.39 37.09
CA SER A 377 14.57 -1.21 36.59
C SER A 377 14.15 -0.88 35.17
N PRO A 378 14.28 0.38 34.73
CA PRO A 378 14.03 0.71 33.32
C PRO A 378 14.93 -0.09 32.38
N VAL A 379 14.33 -0.71 31.36
CA VAL A 379 15.05 -1.42 30.31
C VAL A 379 15.10 -0.52 29.06
N GLN A 380 16.30 -0.24 28.58
CA GLN A 380 16.49 0.64 27.44
C GLN A 380 16.05 -0.04 26.15
N ILE A 381 15.22 0.66 25.34
CA ILE A 381 14.89 0.29 23.98
C ILE A 381 15.98 0.84 23.07
N THR A 382 16.60 0.00 22.26
CA THR A 382 17.70 0.37 21.34
C THR A 382 17.28 0.41 19.89
N GLY A 383 16.13 -0.16 19.55
CA GLY A 383 15.59 -0.19 18.21
C GLY A 383 14.11 -0.51 18.20
N ALA A 384 13.47 -0.21 17.08
CA ALA A 384 12.11 -0.62 16.83
C ALA A 384 11.89 -0.82 15.33
N GLU A 385 11.14 -1.86 14.98
CA GLU A 385 10.72 -2.16 13.61
C GLU A 385 9.19 -2.10 13.50
N PRO A 386 8.66 -1.49 12.41
CA PRO A 386 7.22 -1.40 12.24
C PRO A 386 6.63 -2.77 11.92
N TYR A 387 5.46 -3.07 12.50
CA TYR A 387 4.77 -4.33 12.34
C TYR A 387 3.30 -4.13 11.96
N ASN A 388 2.82 -4.94 11.02
CA ASN A 388 1.40 -5.05 10.71
C ASN A 388 1.10 -6.45 10.17
N THR A 389 0.04 -7.10 10.64
CA THR A 389 -0.31 -8.48 10.26
C THR A 389 -0.65 -8.64 8.77
N ASN A 390 -1.00 -7.56 8.08
CA ASN A 390 -1.22 -7.57 6.62
C ASN A 390 0.06 -7.28 5.79
N GLY A 391 1.23 -7.16 6.44
CA GLY A 391 2.51 -6.84 5.81
C GLY A 391 2.70 -5.38 5.38
N ARG A 392 1.79 -4.48 5.78
CA ARG A 392 1.86 -3.04 5.48
C ARG A 392 1.92 -2.24 6.78
N PRO A 393 3.13 -1.93 7.28
CA PRO A 393 3.28 -1.20 8.53
C PRO A 393 2.81 0.26 8.40
N ASP A 394 2.20 0.76 9.48
CA ASP A 394 1.75 2.14 9.60
C ASP A 394 2.91 3.08 9.88
N THR A 395 2.96 4.20 9.17
CA THR A 395 3.92 5.31 9.35
C THR A 395 5.33 4.88 9.77
N PRO A 396 6.02 4.02 8.99
CA PRO A 396 7.28 3.39 9.41
C PRO A 396 8.39 4.39 9.72
N GLY A 397 8.40 5.56 9.07
CA GLY A 397 9.37 6.62 9.34
C GLY A 397 9.23 7.30 10.70
N ARG A 398 8.13 7.05 11.45
CA ARG A 398 7.88 7.61 12.79
C ARG A 398 8.04 6.59 13.92
N ILE A 399 8.43 5.36 13.63
CA ILE A 399 8.68 4.32 14.65
C ILE A 399 9.70 4.76 15.70
N PRO A 400 10.79 5.48 15.38
CA PRO A 400 11.73 5.97 16.40
C PRO A 400 11.11 6.88 17.47
N TYR A 401 10.00 7.56 17.15
CA TYR A 401 9.27 8.41 18.11
C TYR A 401 8.58 7.63 19.24
N LEU A 402 8.53 6.29 19.16
CA LEU A 402 8.00 5.46 20.24
C LEU A 402 8.93 5.42 21.48
N TYR A 403 10.22 5.78 21.34
CA TYR A 403 11.22 5.64 22.40
C TYR A 403 12.30 6.73 22.36
N ASP A 404 12.04 7.88 21.74
CA ASP A 404 13.00 9.00 21.62
C ASP A 404 13.09 9.87 22.88
N GLY A 405 12.20 9.65 23.85
CA GLY A 405 12.14 10.39 25.12
C GLY A 405 11.47 11.75 25.01
N ASP A 406 10.92 12.13 23.85
CA ASP A 406 10.19 13.37 23.63
C ASP A 406 8.68 13.14 23.57
N PRO A 407 7.91 13.49 24.61
CA PRO A 407 6.46 13.31 24.60
C PRO A 407 5.72 14.20 23.58
N GLY A 408 6.42 15.13 22.93
CA GLY A 408 5.89 15.98 21.87
C GLY A 408 5.88 15.30 20.49
N THR A 409 6.68 14.27 20.30
CA THR A 409 6.69 13.44 19.09
C THR A 409 5.69 12.28 19.20
N TYR A 410 5.32 11.66 18.09
CA TYR A 410 4.43 10.51 18.12
C TYR A 410 4.52 9.64 16.87
N TRP A 411 4.24 8.37 17.06
CA TRP A 411 3.85 7.45 16.02
C TRP A 411 2.32 7.31 15.98
N ALA A 412 1.73 7.20 14.79
CA ALA A 412 0.30 6.99 14.63
C ALA A 412 0.01 5.92 13.59
N THR A 413 -1.09 5.18 13.80
CA THR A 413 -1.62 4.28 12.77
C THR A 413 -2.17 5.08 11.60
N SER A 414 -2.34 4.43 10.46
CA SER A 414 -3.18 4.95 9.38
C SER A 414 -4.61 5.14 9.86
N ASN A 415 -5.36 6.03 9.20
CA ASN A 415 -6.78 6.18 9.49
C ASN A 415 -7.56 5.06 8.77
N TYR A 416 -7.94 4.03 9.52
CA TYR A 416 -8.67 2.88 9.00
C TYR A 416 -10.17 3.19 8.88
N ARG A 417 -10.80 2.74 7.79
CA ARG A 417 -12.26 2.86 7.62
C ARG A 417 -13.03 1.73 8.31
N GLN A 418 -12.34 0.64 8.62
CA GLN A 418 -12.87 -0.52 9.33
C GLN A 418 -12.01 -0.81 10.55
N GLN A 419 -12.62 -1.41 11.57
CA GLN A 419 -11.91 -1.81 12.79
C GLN A 419 -10.86 -2.88 12.48
N LEU A 420 -9.77 -2.88 13.26
CA LEU A 420 -8.81 -3.99 13.30
C LEU A 420 -9.44 -5.22 13.99
N GLY A 421 -8.89 -6.39 13.73
CA GLY A 421 -9.27 -7.65 14.35
C GLY A 421 -9.80 -8.69 13.36
N PRO A 422 -10.27 -9.84 13.86
CA PRO A 422 -10.71 -10.95 13.02
C PRO A 422 -11.82 -10.54 12.04
N GLY A 423 -11.55 -10.70 10.75
CA GLY A 423 -12.45 -10.28 9.67
C GLY A 423 -12.33 -8.81 9.26
N GLY A 424 -11.43 -8.04 9.86
CA GLY A 424 -11.05 -6.69 9.45
C GLY A 424 -9.96 -6.67 8.38
N ILE A 425 -9.42 -5.47 8.14
CA ILE A 425 -8.34 -5.24 7.15
C ILE A 425 -6.99 -5.83 7.62
N SER A 426 -6.80 -5.93 8.93
CA SER A 426 -5.61 -6.44 9.62
C SER A 426 -6.01 -6.89 11.03
N ASP A 427 -5.38 -7.96 11.52
CA ASP A 427 -5.59 -8.42 12.90
C ASP A 427 -4.90 -7.52 13.93
N GLY A 428 -3.96 -6.68 13.50
CA GLY A 428 -3.29 -5.70 14.34
C GLY A 428 -2.14 -4.98 13.65
N THR A 429 -1.75 -3.83 14.22
CA THR A 429 -0.63 -2.99 13.77
C THR A 429 0.16 -2.49 14.99
N GLY A 430 1.45 -2.22 14.83
CA GLY A 430 2.31 -1.76 15.92
C GLY A 430 3.79 -1.80 15.60
N ALA A 431 4.61 -2.16 16.59
CA ALA A 431 6.05 -2.22 16.44
C ALA A 431 6.68 -3.38 17.25
N VAL A 432 7.73 -3.98 16.69
CA VAL A 432 8.66 -4.85 17.42
C VAL A 432 9.75 -3.96 18.02
N LEU A 433 9.86 -3.96 19.35
CA LEU A 433 10.86 -3.20 20.10
C LEU A 433 12.03 -4.11 20.43
N THR A 434 13.25 -3.65 20.16
CA THR A 434 14.50 -4.32 20.51
C THR A 434 15.07 -3.71 21.78
N LEU A 435 15.32 -4.54 22.79
CA LEU A 435 15.86 -4.15 24.10
C LEU A 435 17.40 -4.25 24.10
N ALA A 436 18.04 -3.42 24.93
CA ALA A 436 19.51 -3.38 25.04
C ALA A 436 20.12 -4.72 25.49
N HIS A 437 19.39 -5.50 26.28
CA HIS A 437 19.79 -6.83 26.75
C HIS A 437 18.55 -7.71 27.02
N PRO A 438 18.67 -9.02 26.97
CA PRO A 438 17.60 -9.92 27.37
C PRO A 438 17.15 -9.64 28.81
N SER A 439 15.85 -9.45 29.03
CA SER A 439 15.28 -9.05 30.31
C SER A 439 13.99 -9.80 30.61
N VAL A 440 13.76 -10.10 31.88
CA VAL A 440 12.46 -10.56 32.38
C VAL A 440 11.60 -9.32 32.64
N LEU A 441 10.65 -9.08 31.77
CA LEU A 441 9.85 -7.87 31.73
C LEU A 441 8.73 -7.92 32.78
N GLN A 442 8.43 -6.78 33.41
CA GLN A 442 7.42 -6.67 34.47
C GLN A 442 6.30 -5.72 34.09
N GLU A 443 6.63 -4.57 33.52
CA GLU A 443 5.64 -3.57 33.13
C GLU A 443 6.05 -2.87 31.83
N LEU A 444 5.04 -2.48 31.06
CA LEU A 444 5.17 -1.61 29.90
C LEU A 444 4.26 -0.40 30.09
N VAL A 445 4.79 0.80 29.98
CA VAL A 445 4.08 2.06 30.10
C VAL A 445 3.97 2.68 28.71
N ILE A 446 2.74 2.98 28.28
CA ILE A 446 2.45 3.65 27.01
C ILE A 446 1.85 5.02 27.29
N ASN A 447 2.45 6.07 26.76
CA ASN A 447 1.87 7.41 26.73
C ASN A 447 1.15 7.62 25.40
N SER A 448 -0.17 7.88 25.46
CA SER A 448 -1.03 7.98 24.28
C SER A 448 -2.21 8.90 24.53
N PRO A 449 -2.61 9.75 23.57
CA PRO A 449 -3.89 10.49 23.64
C PRO A 449 -5.09 9.62 23.22
N SER A 450 -4.86 8.42 22.68
CA SER A 450 -5.88 7.57 22.02
C SER A 450 -6.56 6.64 23.02
N ALA A 451 -7.41 7.20 23.87
CA ALA A 451 -8.20 6.42 24.83
C ALA A 451 -9.10 5.40 24.08
N GLY A 452 -9.15 4.19 24.61
CA GLY A 452 -9.99 3.10 24.08
C GLY A 452 -9.29 2.16 23.09
N ALA A 453 -8.06 2.45 22.65
CA ALA A 453 -7.26 1.49 21.87
C ALA A 453 -6.94 0.26 22.71
N LYS A 454 -7.08 -0.95 22.16
CA LYS A 454 -6.62 -2.18 22.81
C LYS A 454 -5.24 -2.54 22.30
N VAL A 455 -4.37 -2.89 23.24
CA VAL A 455 -2.98 -3.25 22.97
C VAL A 455 -2.69 -4.61 23.59
N GLU A 456 -2.00 -5.46 22.82
CA GLU A 456 -1.37 -6.69 23.26
C GLU A 456 0.14 -6.49 23.25
N VAL A 457 0.81 -6.93 24.30
CA VAL A 457 2.27 -7.05 24.34
C VAL A 457 2.62 -8.52 24.19
N ARG A 458 3.43 -8.82 23.19
CA ARG A 458 3.73 -10.21 22.83
C ARG A 458 5.23 -10.46 22.85
N GLN A 459 5.62 -11.62 23.35
CA GLN A 459 6.98 -12.11 23.30
C GLN A 459 7.29 -12.62 21.89
N VAL A 460 8.38 -12.15 21.29
CA VAL A 460 8.86 -12.56 19.97
C VAL A 460 10.07 -13.49 20.13
N ASN A 461 10.03 -14.63 19.46
CA ASN A 461 11.11 -15.62 19.48
C ASN A 461 11.72 -15.79 18.08
N GLY A 462 12.26 -14.69 17.54
CA GLY A 462 12.96 -14.71 16.23
C GLY A 462 12.08 -14.84 14.99
N THR A 463 10.75 -14.90 15.13
CA THR A 463 9.80 -14.91 14.01
C THR A 463 8.83 -13.74 14.12
N GLN A 464 8.51 -13.12 12.96
CA GLN A 464 7.51 -12.04 12.89
C GLN A 464 6.10 -12.57 12.57
N ASN A 465 5.88 -13.89 12.65
CA ASN A 465 4.55 -14.45 12.45
C ASN A 465 3.76 -14.38 13.78
N LEU A 466 2.60 -13.73 13.76
CA LEU A 466 1.76 -13.53 14.94
C LEU A 466 1.43 -14.85 15.67
N ASN A 467 1.23 -15.94 14.93
CA ASN A 467 0.89 -17.23 15.48
C ASN A 467 2.03 -17.86 16.30
N ASP A 468 3.27 -17.44 16.08
CA ASP A 468 4.46 -17.94 16.77
C ASP A 468 4.86 -17.05 17.96
N THR A 469 4.09 -15.99 18.21
CA THR A 469 4.31 -15.07 19.33
C THR A 469 3.35 -15.36 20.48
N LYS A 470 3.79 -15.13 21.73
CA LYS A 470 2.97 -15.33 22.92
C LYS A 470 2.55 -14.01 23.54
N VAL A 471 1.26 -13.84 23.85
CA VAL A 471 0.78 -12.68 24.62
C VAL A 471 1.32 -12.77 26.05
N ILE A 472 2.02 -11.74 26.48
CA ILE A 472 2.60 -11.58 27.82
C ILE A 472 1.93 -10.47 28.63
N GLY A 473 1.10 -9.64 28.00
CA GLY A 473 0.31 -8.59 28.62
C GLY A 473 -0.71 -8.01 27.67
N GLU A 474 -1.80 -7.51 28.19
CA GLU A 474 -2.84 -6.84 27.41
C GLU A 474 -3.44 -5.67 28.20
N GLY A 475 -3.92 -4.67 27.51
CA GLY A 475 -4.55 -3.52 28.15
C GLY A 475 -5.32 -2.63 27.18
N GLN A 476 -6.11 -1.75 27.76
CA GLN A 476 -6.80 -0.69 27.03
C GLN A 476 -6.17 0.65 27.36
N LEU A 477 -5.77 1.42 26.35
CA LEU A 477 -5.14 2.72 26.54
C LEU A 477 -6.13 3.74 27.11
N ASN A 478 -5.65 4.53 28.05
CA ASN A 478 -6.29 5.74 28.54
C ASN A 478 -5.62 6.97 27.88
N ALA A 479 -6.28 8.12 27.93
CA ALA A 479 -5.60 9.36 27.56
C ALA A 479 -4.50 9.67 28.59
N GLY A 480 -3.24 9.77 28.12
CA GLY A 480 -2.05 9.89 28.95
C GLY A 480 -1.31 8.56 29.13
N GLU A 481 -0.76 8.33 30.30
CA GLU A 481 0.03 7.12 30.60
C GLU A 481 -0.89 5.93 30.96
N THR A 482 -0.60 4.79 30.38
CA THR A 482 -1.24 3.50 30.67
C THR A 482 -0.16 2.47 31.00
N THR A 483 -0.23 1.86 32.17
CA THR A 483 0.67 0.78 32.59
C THR A 483 0.03 -0.58 32.32
N ILE A 484 0.73 -1.43 31.58
CA ILE A 484 0.37 -2.81 31.29
C ILE A 484 1.32 -3.73 32.04
N LYS A 485 0.80 -4.58 32.90
CA LYS A 485 1.59 -5.61 33.61
C LYS A 485 1.94 -6.72 32.65
N LEU A 486 3.20 -7.16 32.67
CA LEU A 486 3.73 -8.20 31.81
C LEU A 486 4.03 -9.47 32.61
N ASN A 487 3.73 -10.62 32.03
CA ASN A 487 3.98 -11.92 32.64
C ASN A 487 4.69 -12.85 31.61
N PRO A 488 5.97 -12.61 31.31
CA PRO A 488 6.72 -13.44 30.37
C PRO A 488 7.15 -14.77 31.02
N ASP A 489 7.25 -15.84 30.20
CA ASP A 489 7.77 -17.14 30.67
C ASP A 489 9.30 -17.15 30.80
N SER A 490 9.97 -16.26 30.08
CA SER A 490 11.44 -16.18 30.00
C SER A 490 11.88 -14.76 29.65
N ALA A 491 13.17 -14.50 29.78
CA ALA A 491 13.77 -13.25 29.33
C ALA A 491 13.60 -13.08 27.82
N SER A 492 13.29 -11.86 27.39
CA SER A 492 13.15 -11.47 25.98
C SER A 492 14.07 -10.31 25.65
N GLN A 493 14.62 -10.33 24.43
CA GLN A 493 15.31 -9.19 23.84
C GLN A 493 14.44 -8.43 22.86
N GLU A 494 13.38 -9.07 22.37
CA GLU A 494 12.41 -8.45 21.46
C GLU A 494 10.99 -8.65 21.98
N ILE A 495 10.18 -7.60 21.88
CA ILE A 495 8.75 -7.64 22.19
C ILE A 495 7.95 -6.93 21.08
N LEU A 496 6.78 -7.45 20.76
CA LEU A 496 5.84 -6.83 19.86
C LEU A 496 4.76 -6.09 20.67
N VAL A 497 4.66 -4.81 20.47
CA VAL A 497 3.53 -3.98 20.95
C VAL A 497 2.54 -3.88 19.81
N LEU A 498 1.40 -4.57 19.93
CA LEU A 498 0.41 -4.72 18.88
C LEU A 498 -0.91 -4.06 19.28
N ILE A 499 -1.38 -3.11 18.50
CA ILE A 499 -2.73 -2.55 18.63
C ILE A 499 -3.69 -3.46 17.89
N THR A 500 -4.66 -4.04 18.59
CA THR A 500 -5.65 -4.97 18.05
C THR A 500 -7.03 -4.34 17.87
N GLN A 501 -7.27 -3.19 18.51
CA GLN A 501 -8.50 -2.41 18.33
C GLN A 501 -8.19 -0.91 18.42
N LEU A 502 -8.74 -0.14 17.49
CA LEU A 502 -8.54 1.31 17.41
C LEU A 502 -9.76 2.06 17.98
N PRO A 503 -9.58 3.22 18.63
CA PRO A 503 -10.68 4.10 18.96
C PRO A 503 -11.26 4.75 17.70
N SER A 504 -12.56 5.02 17.71
CA SER A 504 -13.22 5.78 16.64
C SER A 504 -12.86 7.26 16.74
N SER A 505 -12.42 7.87 15.63
CA SER A 505 -12.07 9.29 15.57
C SER A 505 -12.45 9.87 14.21
N GLY A 506 -13.32 10.87 14.19
CA GLY A 506 -13.61 11.66 13.00
C GLY A 506 -14.12 10.89 11.75
N GLY A 507 -14.81 9.76 11.93
CA GLY A 507 -15.34 8.94 10.83
C GLY A 507 -14.42 7.81 10.39
N GLY A 508 -13.35 7.52 11.14
CA GLY A 508 -12.43 6.39 10.97
C GLY A 508 -11.93 5.85 12.30
N PHE A 509 -10.92 5.00 12.23
CA PHE A 509 -10.27 4.35 13.37
C PHE A 509 -8.78 4.65 13.33
N VAL A 510 -8.26 5.35 14.33
CA VAL A 510 -6.85 5.76 14.41
C VAL A 510 -6.38 5.74 15.86
N ALA A 511 -5.14 5.34 16.09
CA ALA A 511 -4.47 5.46 17.37
C ALA A 511 -3.12 6.16 17.21
N GLN A 512 -2.71 6.89 18.25
CA GLN A 512 -1.44 7.57 18.37
C GLN A 512 -0.74 7.11 19.64
N ILE A 513 0.57 6.86 19.56
CA ILE A 513 1.44 6.57 20.72
C ILE A 513 2.58 7.58 20.70
N ASN A 514 2.78 8.26 21.83
CA ASN A 514 3.83 9.26 21.98
C ASN A 514 5.12 8.63 22.55
N GLU A 515 5.01 7.71 23.51
CA GLU A 515 6.17 7.14 24.18
C GLU A 515 5.85 5.75 24.72
N VAL A 516 6.82 4.85 24.68
CA VAL A 516 6.79 3.51 25.27
C VAL A 516 7.99 3.33 26.18
N LYS A 517 7.76 2.92 27.44
CA LYS A 517 8.79 2.60 28.41
C LYS A 517 8.60 1.20 28.94
N VAL A 518 9.68 0.48 29.16
CA VAL A 518 9.69 -0.90 29.64
C VAL A 518 10.47 -1.00 30.93
N THR A 519 9.93 -1.74 31.89
CA THR A 519 10.65 -2.07 33.14
C THR A 519 10.77 -3.58 33.29
N GLY A 520 11.87 -4.02 33.88
CA GLY A 520 12.16 -5.43 34.07
C GLY A 520 13.45 -5.65 34.87
N SER A 521 13.86 -6.89 34.96
CA SER A 521 15.17 -7.28 35.52
C SER A 521 16.01 -7.93 34.41
N ALA A 522 17.32 -7.64 34.39
CA ALA A 522 18.25 -8.33 33.51
C ALA A 522 18.21 -9.85 33.79
N ALA A 523 18.30 -10.64 32.70
CA ALA A 523 18.27 -12.11 32.77
C ALA A 523 19.57 -12.67 33.31
#